data_eb2161e7b059df272b2674d21f1b472a
#
_entry.id   eb2161e7b059df272b2674d21f1b472a
#
_cell.length_a   1.000
_cell.length_b   1.000
_cell.length_c   1.000
_cell.angle_alpha   90.00
_cell.angle_beta   90.00
_cell.angle_gamma   90.00
#
_symmetry.space_group_name_H-M   'P 1'
#
loop_
_entity.id
_entity.type
_entity.pdbx_description
1 polymer ?
#
loop_
_entity_poly.entity_id
_entity_poly.type
_entity_poly.pdbx_seq_one_letter_code
_entity_poly.pdbx_strand_id
1 'polypeptide(L)'
;MNKLIIFPLILLSFLFSFQVFGAGVEEYTDAINQSPADMKYKFYLLRGLAYRDQRNIDAAIKDFSISIQMRPSHDAYLRRGEMYFEKGAYNISDHDFTEAIEINPSLEAYKLRGLTYLVLGNLDMAIVDGTEIINMAPNTSESYNIRMEAYAQIGEPKLAREDARRALSLDRRNTVASDLLVRYPEKIEFGSSPTRYRPKGDINKYRVWANTKGFAFTLKPEEGEGSASQGSQ
;
A
#
# COMPACT_ATOMS: atom_id res chain seq x y z
N MET A 1 -31.09 53.05 -14.06
CA MET A 1 -30.20 52.89 -12.90
C MET A 1 -30.15 51.40 -12.52
N ASN A 2 -29.26 50.64 -13.16
CA ASN A 2 -29.07 49.24 -12.88
C ASN A 2 -27.72 49.09 -12.12
N LYS A 3 -27.75 48.87 -10.84
CA LYS A 3 -26.56 48.57 -10.05
C LYS A 3 -26.30 47.09 -10.13
N LEU A 4 -25.12 46.76 -10.67
CA LEU A 4 -24.49 45.45 -10.73
C LEU A 4 -24.51 44.75 -9.38
N ILE A 5 -25.05 43.53 -9.38
CA ILE A 5 -24.84 42.51 -8.35
C ILE A 5 -23.85 41.52 -8.97
N ILE A 6 -22.53 41.83 -8.93
CA ILE A 6 -21.46 40.92 -9.42
C ILE A 6 -20.50 40.56 -8.27
N PHE A 7 -20.84 40.74 -7.00
CA PHE A 7 -19.86 40.60 -5.90
C PHE A 7 -20.05 39.46 -4.89
N PRO A 8 -20.89 38.44 -5.06
CA PRO A 8 -20.76 37.29 -4.14
C PRO A 8 -20.15 36.02 -4.73
N LEU A 9 -20.01 35.87 -6.07
CA LEU A 9 -19.54 34.61 -6.65
C LEU A 9 -18.03 34.38 -6.53
N ILE A 10 -17.21 35.42 -6.46
CA ILE A 10 -15.75 35.31 -6.34
C ILE A 10 -15.32 35.05 -4.89
N LEU A 11 -16.09 35.51 -3.92
CA LEU A 11 -15.79 35.25 -2.49
C LEU A 11 -16.14 33.81 -2.07
N LEU A 12 -17.15 33.20 -2.72
CA LEU A 12 -17.48 31.79 -2.47
C LEU A 12 -16.41 30.82 -3.00
N SER A 13 -15.77 31.15 -4.11
CA SER A 13 -14.69 30.31 -4.66
C SER A 13 -13.42 30.36 -3.81
N PHE A 14 -13.14 31.46 -3.13
CA PHE A 14 -11.97 31.62 -2.27
C PHE A 14 -12.17 30.98 -0.89
N LEU A 15 -13.39 30.98 -0.36
CA LEU A 15 -13.70 30.27 0.90
C LEU A 15 -13.74 28.76 0.70
N PHE A 16 -14.10 28.27 -0.50
CA PHE A 16 -14.10 26.84 -0.83
C PHE A 16 -12.68 26.26 -0.96
N SER A 17 -11.69 27.09 -1.31
CA SER A 17 -10.29 26.65 -1.49
C SER A 17 -9.50 26.51 -0.18
N PHE A 18 -9.96 27.11 0.93
CA PHE A 18 -9.20 27.13 2.18
C PHE A 18 -9.63 26.07 3.21
N GLN A 19 -10.75 25.38 2.97
CA GLN A 19 -11.35 24.46 3.93
C GLN A 19 -11.21 22.98 3.57
N VAL A 20 -10.54 22.65 2.46
CA VAL A 20 -10.39 21.26 1.99
C VAL A 20 -9.35 20.47 2.78
N PHE A 21 -8.50 21.13 3.57
CA PHE A 21 -7.46 20.48 4.36
C PHE A 21 -7.93 20.31 5.83
N GLY A 22 -8.90 19.39 6.04
CA GLY A 22 -9.44 19.08 7.37
C GLY A 22 -10.94 18.86 7.41
N ALA A 23 -11.60 18.84 6.25
CA ALA A 23 -13.02 18.54 6.15
C ALA A 23 -13.30 17.11 6.65
N GLY A 24 -14.31 16.97 7.53
CA GLY A 24 -14.74 15.69 8.06
C GLY A 24 -15.70 14.94 7.15
N VAL A 25 -16.14 13.77 7.57
CA VAL A 25 -17.11 12.94 6.85
C VAL A 25 -18.40 13.69 6.55
N GLU A 26 -18.85 14.56 7.47
CA GLU A 26 -20.11 15.32 7.33
C GLU A 26 -20.03 16.34 6.21
N GLU A 27 -18.92 17.10 6.14
CA GLU A 27 -18.74 18.14 5.11
C GLU A 27 -18.66 17.53 3.71
N TYR A 28 -18.00 16.38 3.56
CA TYR A 28 -17.99 15.67 2.27
C TYR A 28 -19.36 15.07 1.95
N THR A 29 -20.14 14.68 2.94
CA THR A 29 -21.53 14.22 2.74
C THR A 29 -22.40 15.36 2.21
N ASP A 30 -22.29 16.54 2.77
CA ASP A 30 -22.99 17.74 2.28
C ASP A 30 -22.54 18.11 0.87
N ALA A 31 -21.23 18.04 0.59
CA ALA A 31 -20.70 18.27 -0.75
C ALA A 31 -21.24 17.28 -1.77
N ILE A 32 -21.36 15.98 -1.43
CA ILE A 32 -21.97 14.96 -2.28
C ILE A 32 -23.44 15.31 -2.60
N ASN A 33 -24.20 15.76 -1.61
CA ASN A 33 -25.62 16.11 -1.76
C ASN A 33 -25.82 17.34 -2.68
N GLN A 34 -24.95 18.34 -2.55
CA GLN A 34 -25.08 19.63 -3.21
C GLN A 34 -24.39 19.70 -4.58
N SER A 35 -23.46 18.78 -4.88
CA SER A 35 -22.67 18.84 -6.12
C SER A 35 -23.39 18.23 -7.31
N PRO A 36 -23.09 18.72 -8.54
CA PRO A 36 -23.50 18.08 -9.79
C PRO A 36 -23.03 16.62 -9.85
N ALA A 37 -23.80 15.78 -10.56
CA ALA A 37 -23.55 14.34 -10.61
C ALA A 37 -22.14 13.98 -11.10
N ASP A 38 -21.63 14.69 -12.09
CA ASP A 38 -20.32 14.49 -12.72
C ASP A 38 -19.13 14.84 -11.81
N MET A 39 -19.38 15.56 -10.72
CA MET A 39 -18.35 15.95 -9.73
C MET A 39 -18.35 15.09 -8.48
N LYS A 40 -19.41 14.31 -8.23
CA LYS A 40 -19.59 13.56 -6.96
C LYS A 40 -18.49 12.53 -6.71
N TYR A 41 -17.90 11.94 -7.77
CA TYR A 41 -16.81 10.97 -7.62
C TYR A 41 -15.64 11.49 -6.78
N LYS A 42 -15.31 12.79 -6.89
CA LYS A 42 -14.25 13.42 -6.10
C LYS A 42 -14.58 13.45 -4.62
N PHE A 43 -15.83 13.77 -4.29
CA PHE A 43 -16.26 13.86 -2.89
C PHE A 43 -16.42 12.48 -2.26
N TYR A 44 -16.81 11.46 -3.03
CA TYR A 44 -16.75 10.07 -2.56
C TYR A 44 -15.31 9.66 -2.29
N LEU A 45 -14.34 9.99 -3.16
CA LEU A 45 -12.93 9.72 -2.89
C LEU A 45 -12.45 10.41 -1.60
N LEU A 46 -12.76 11.69 -1.42
CA LEU A 46 -12.36 12.46 -0.24
C LEU A 46 -13.03 11.97 1.05
N ARG A 47 -14.31 11.61 1.00
CA ARG A 47 -15.01 11.02 2.15
C ARG A 47 -14.46 9.63 2.49
N GLY A 48 -14.11 8.84 1.49
CA GLY A 48 -13.42 7.57 1.67
C GLY A 48 -12.08 7.74 2.41
N LEU A 49 -11.30 8.77 2.07
CA LEU A 49 -10.07 9.12 2.78
C LEU A 49 -10.36 9.52 4.24
N ALA A 50 -11.40 10.32 4.50
CA ALA A 50 -11.80 10.67 5.85
C ALA A 50 -12.25 9.45 6.67
N TYR A 51 -12.98 8.50 6.07
CA TYR A 51 -13.31 7.22 6.71
C TYR A 51 -12.08 6.38 7.02
N ARG A 52 -11.11 6.31 6.10
CA ARG A 52 -9.82 5.62 6.33
C ARG A 52 -9.10 6.21 7.54
N ASP A 53 -9.03 7.53 7.64
CA ASP A 53 -8.37 8.23 8.76
C ASP A 53 -9.06 7.98 10.10
N GLN A 54 -10.39 7.75 10.08
CA GLN A 54 -11.19 7.29 11.22
C GLN A 54 -11.10 5.76 11.44
N ARG A 55 -10.32 5.02 10.64
CA ARG A 55 -10.22 3.56 10.66
C ARG A 55 -11.54 2.82 10.36
N ASN A 56 -12.47 3.50 9.70
CA ASN A 56 -13.69 2.88 9.22
C ASN A 56 -13.47 2.30 7.81
N ILE A 57 -12.77 1.16 7.76
CA ILE A 57 -12.30 0.53 6.54
C ILE A 57 -13.45 0.18 5.59
N ASP A 58 -14.58 -0.33 6.12
CA ASP A 58 -15.71 -0.74 5.29
C ASP A 58 -16.41 0.46 4.63
N ALA A 59 -16.57 1.56 5.35
CA ALA A 59 -17.11 2.79 4.78
C ALA A 59 -16.17 3.38 3.73
N ALA A 60 -14.86 3.35 3.96
CA ALA A 60 -13.86 3.79 3.00
C ALA A 60 -13.91 2.98 1.70
N ILE A 61 -13.94 1.64 1.79
CA ILE A 61 -14.06 0.74 0.63
C ILE A 61 -15.34 1.05 -0.17
N LYS A 62 -16.46 1.27 0.51
CA LYS A 62 -17.73 1.61 -0.13
C LYS A 62 -17.61 2.90 -0.93
N ASP A 63 -17.07 3.94 -0.33
CA ASP A 63 -16.94 5.25 -0.98
C ASP A 63 -15.95 5.23 -2.14
N PHE A 64 -14.79 4.58 -1.98
CA PHE A 64 -13.85 4.38 -3.09
C PHE A 64 -14.48 3.58 -4.23
N SER A 65 -15.31 2.57 -3.92
CA SER A 65 -16.02 1.78 -4.94
C SER A 65 -17.02 2.62 -5.71
N ILE A 66 -17.76 3.50 -5.05
CA ILE A 66 -18.68 4.44 -5.72
C ILE A 66 -17.88 5.42 -6.59
N SER A 67 -16.76 5.95 -6.08
CA SER A 67 -15.88 6.83 -6.86
C SER A 67 -15.41 6.15 -8.14
N ILE A 68 -14.94 4.90 -8.05
CA ILE A 68 -14.47 4.09 -9.19
C ILE A 68 -15.61 3.85 -10.20
N GLN A 69 -16.81 3.48 -9.74
CA GLN A 69 -17.96 3.27 -10.61
C GLN A 69 -18.36 4.53 -11.40
N MET A 70 -18.24 5.69 -10.77
CA MET A 70 -18.54 6.96 -11.43
C MET A 70 -17.42 7.40 -12.37
N ARG A 71 -16.17 7.26 -11.93
CA ARG A 71 -14.98 7.62 -12.70
C ARG A 71 -13.77 6.85 -12.21
N PRO A 72 -13.32 5.81 -12.94
CA PRO A 72 -12.09 5.11 -12.64
C PRO A 72 -10.90 6.07 -12.53
N SER A 73 -10.09 5.97 -11.50
CA SER A 73 -8.91 6.79 -11.31
C SER A 73 -7.84 6.04 -10.53
N HIS A 74 -6.57 6.37 -10.80
CA HIS A 74 -5.41 5.85 -10.08
C HIS A 74 -5.61 5.91 -8.55
N ASP A 75 -5.96 7.10 -8.05
CA ASP A 75 -6.09 7.30 -6.60
C ASP A 75 -7.20 6.47 -5.98
N ALA A 76 -8.35 6.36 -6.65
CA ALA A 76 -9.48 5.61 -6.11
C ALA A 76 -9.17 4.11 -6.02
N TYR A 77 -8.55 3.53 -7.05
CA TYR A 77 -8.09 2.15 -7.02
C TYR A 77 -6.97 1.95 -6.00
N LEU A 78 -5.96 2.83 -5.99
CA LEU A 78 -4.84 2.74 -5.05
C LEU A 78 -5.35 2.71 -3.60
N ARG A 79 -6.22 3.65 -3.23
CA ARG A 79 -6.74 3.76 -1.86
C ARG A 79 -7.69 2.62 -1.50
N ARG A 80 -8.48 2.10 -2.45
CA ARG A 80 -9.30 0.91 -2.19
C ARG A 80 -8.43 -0.34 -2.02
N GLY A 81 -7.41 -0.50 -2.84
CA GLY A 81 -6.42 -1.57 -2.73
C GLY A 81 -5.71 -1.58 -1.38
N GLU A 82 -5.33 -0.40 -0.85
CA GLU A 82 -4.80 -0.27 0.52
C GLU A 82 -5.76 -0.81 1.57
N MET A 83 -7.05 -0.45 1.48
CA MET A 83 -8.07 -0.93 2.41
C MET A 83 -8.27 -2.45 2.34
N TYR A 84 -8.26 -3.02 1.13
CA TYR A 84 -8.32 -4.48 0.98
C TYR A 84 -7.05 -5.17 1.48
N PHE A 85 -5.88 -4.58 1.28
CA PHE A 85 -4.63 -5.08 1.85
C PHE A 85 -4.71 -5.11 3.40
N GLU A 86 -5.21 -4.03 4.01
CA GLU A 86 -5.38 -3.94 5.46
C GLU A 86 -6.37 -4.98 6.01
N LYS A 87 -7.40 -5.34 5.22
CA LYS A 87 -8.35 -6.43 5.55
C LYS A 87 -7.79 -7.84 5.33
N GLY A 88 -6.60 -7.98 4.74
CA GLY A 88 -6.06 -9.28 4.34
C GLY A 88 -6.64 -9.84 3.04
N ALA A 89 -7.43 -9.07 2.31
CA ALA A 89 -8.01 -9.47 1.02
C ALA A 89 -7.02 -9.24 -0.13
N TYR A 90 -5.86 -9.89 -0.07
CA TYR A 90 -4.70 -9.61 -0.91
C TYR A 90 -4.95 -9.80 -2.41
N ASN A 91 -5.76 -10.77 -2.82
CA ASN A 91 -6.08 -10.96 -4.25
C ASN A 91 -6.90 -9.79 -4.82
N ILE A 92 -7.78 -9.17 -4.00
CA ILE A 92 -8.55 -8.00 -4.44
C ILE A 92 -7.64 -6.78 -4.45
N SER A 93 -6.76 -6.67 -3.46
CA SER A 93 -5.75 -5.61 -3.36
C SER A 93 -4.81 -5.61 -4.57
N ASP A 94 -4.30 -6.78 -4.99
CA ASP A 94 -3.48 -6.96 -6.19
C ASP A 94 -4.18 -6.44 -7.45
N HIS A 95 -5.45 -6.82 -7.63
CA HIS A 95 -6.26 -6.31 -8.76
C HIS A 95 -6.34 -4.78 -8.73
N ASP A 96 -6.68 -4.19 -7.59
CA ASP A 96 -6.82 -2.74 -7.48
C ASP A 96 -5.49 -2.00 -7.74
N PHE A 97 -4.37 -2.52 -7.24
CA PHE A 97 -3.06 -1.93 -7.53
C PHE A 97 -2.67 -2.08 -9.01
N THR A 98 -3.07 -3.17 -9.64
CA THR A 98 -2.85 -3.36 -11.08
C THR A 98 -3.63 -2.33 -11.89
N GLU A 99 -4.92 -2.13 -11.61
CA GLU A 99 -5.73 -1.09 -12.22
C GLU A 99 -5.16 0.32 -12.01
N ALA A 100 -4.67 0.61 -10.79
CA ALA A 100 -4.02 1.88 -10.50
C ALA A 100 -2.76 2.08 -11.37
N ILE A 101 -1.92 1.04 -11.52
CA ILE A 101 -0.70 1.08 -12.35
C ILE A 101 -1.04 1.25 -13.83
N GLU A 102 -2.08 0.58 -14.33
CA GLU A 102 -2.51 0.70 -15.72
C GLU A 102 -2.99 2.11 -16.07
N ILE A 103 -3.67 2.78 -15.13
CA ILE A 103 -4.12 4.18 -15.32
C ILE A 103 -2.92 5.14 -15.26
N ASN A 104 -2.07 5.00 -14.24
CA ASN A 104 -0.90 5.86 -14.06
C ASN A 104 0.17 5.15 -13.22
N PRO A 105 1.25 4.64 -13.85
CA PRO A 105 2.34 4.00 -13.12
C PRO A 105 2.94 4.90 -12.05
N SER A 106 2.97 4.45 -10.80
CA SER A 106 3.53 5.18 -9.68
C SER A 106 4.39 4.31 -8.78
N LEU A 107 5.41 4.92 -8.18
CA LEU A 107 6.30 4.25 -7.23
C LEU A 107 5.52 3.64 -6.06
N GLU A 108 4.48 4.33 -5.58
CA GLU A 108 3.62 3.89 -4.49
C GLU A 108 2.82 2.63 -4.88
N ALA A 109 2.20 2.63 -6.06
CA ALA A 109 1.41 1.51 -6.54
C ALA A 109 2.27 0.25 -6.75
N TYR A 110 3.45 0.36 -7.37
CA TYR A 110 4.38 -0.76 -7.50
C TYR A 110 4.87 -1.27 -6.13
N LYS A 111 5.15 -0.39 -5.17
CA LYS A 111 5.54 -0.81 -3.81
C LYS A 111 4.44 -1.60 -3.12
N LEU A 112 3.20 -1.14 -3.18
CA LEU A 112 2.06 -1.81 -2.54
C LEU A 112 1.75 -3.14 -3.22
N ARG A 113 1.79 -3.21 -4.57
CA ARG A 113 1.58 -4.46 -5.29
C ARG A 113 2.72 -5.44 -5.04
N GLY A 114 3.96 -5.01 -5.08
CA GLY A 114 5.12 -5.85 -4.78
C GLY A 114 5.07 -6.43 -3.37
N LEU A 115 4.63 -5.64 -2.36
CA LEU A 115 4.37 -6.14 -1.01
C LEU A 115 3.24 -7.18 -1.00
N THR A 116 2.17 -6.93 -1.75
CA THR A 116 1.06 -7.88 -1.88
C THR A 116 1.55 -9.20 -2.47
N TYR A 117 2.40 -9.17 -3.49
CA TYR A 117 3.01 -10.36 -4.09
C TYR A 117 3.92 -11.11 -3.12
N LEU A 118 4.72 -10.41 -2.29
CA LEU A 118 5.51 -11.07 -1.24
C LEU A 118 4.63 -11.83 -0.23
N VAL A 119 3.49 -11.23 0.16
CA VAL A 119 2.54 -11.87 1.08
C VAL A 119 1.85 -13.07 0.45
N LEU A 120 1.46 -12.97 -0.83
CA LEU A 120 0.85 -14.05 -1.60
C LEU A 120 1.84 -15.17 -1.97
N GLY A 121 3.15 -14.91 -1.86
CA GLY A 121 4.19 -15.83 -2.32
C GLY A 121 4.40 -15.82 -3.84
N ASN A 122 3.88 -14.82 -4.54
CA ASN A 122 4.07 -14.59 -5.97
C ASN A 122 5.44 -13.92 -6.22
N LEU A 123 6.51 -14.63 -5.90
CA LEU A 123 7.86 -14.06 -5.77
C LEU A 123 8.43 -13.52 -7.08
N ASP A 124 8.13 -14.17 -8.21
CA ASP A 124 8.56 -13.70 -9.52
C ASP A 124 7.95 -12.32 -9.85
N MET A 125 6.66 -12.13 -9.53
CA MET A 125 5.99 -10.85 -9.73
C MET A 125 6.52 -9.78 -8.77
N ALA A 126 6.86 -10.16 -7.55
CA ALA A 126 7.51 -9.25 -6.59
C ALA A 126 8.90 -8.79 -7.09
N ILE A 127 9.66 -9.66 -7.77
CA ILE A 127 10.95 -9.30 -8.39
C ILE A 127 10.74 -8.31 -9.54
N VAL A 128 9.71 -8.52 -10.36
CA VAL A 128 9.36 -7.58 -11.45
C VAL A 128 9.03 -6.22 -10.88
N ASP A 129 8.10 -6.13 -9.94
CA ASP A 129 7.72 -4.86 -9.31
C ASP A 129 8.90 -4.22 -8.57
N GLY A 130 9.71 -5.01 -7.85
CA GLY A 130 10.94 -4.54 -7.22
C GLY A 130 11.95 -3.94 -8.20
N THR A 131 12.00 -4.48 -9.42
CA THR A 131 12.87 -3.95 -10.48
C THR A 131 12.33 -2.61 -11.00
N GLU A 132 11.02 -2.50 -11.22
CA GLU A 132 10.41 -1.23 -11.62
C GLU A 132 10.58 -0.14 -10.54
N ILE A 133 10.44 -0.50 -9.27
CA ILE A 133 10.71 0.42 -8.14
C ILE A 133 12.16 0.95 -8.19
N ILE A 134 13.13 0.07 -8.46
CA ILE A 134 14.54 0.47 -8.58
C ILE A 134 14.75 1.35 -9.81
N ASN A 135 14.13 1.05 -10.94
CA ASN A 135 14.20 1.87 -12.16
C ASN A 135 13.66 3.28 -11.91
N MET A 136 12.56 3.41 -11.18
CA MET A 136 11.95 4.69 -10.83
C MET A 136 12.75 5.49 -9.79
N ALA A 137 13.39 4.81 -8.84
CA ALA A 137 14.10 5.44 -7.71
C ALA A 137 15.41 4.70 -7.36
N PRO A 138 16.42 4.71 -8.25
CA PRO A 138 17.63 3.88 -8.10
C PRO A 138 18.55 4.31 -6.95
N ASN A 139 18.40 5.53 -6.47
CA ASN A 139 19.23 6.11 -5.40
C ASN A 139 18.52 6.15 -4.04
N THR A 140 17.42 5.41 -3.91
CA THR A 140 16.67 5.27 -2.66
C THR A 140 16.90 3.88 -2.08
N SER A 141 17.36 3.81 -0.84
CA SER A 141 17.71 2.55 -0.17
C SER A 141 16.54 1.57 -0.12
N GLU A 142 15.35 2.08 0.14
CA GLU A 142 14.12 1.28 0.26
C GLU A 142 13.66 0.66 -1.06
N SER A 143 14.12 1.18 -2.21
CA SER A 143 13.78 0.64 -3.52
C SER A 143 14.24 -0.81 -3.70
N TYR A 144 15.27 -1.22 -2.99
CA TYR A 144 15.82 -2.57 -3.05
C TYR A 144 15.09 -3.57 -2.14
N ASN A 145 14.28 -3.11 -1.17
CA ASN A 145 13.74 -3.98 -0.12
C ASN A 145 12.82 -5.09 -0.64
N ILE A 146 11.95 -4.80 -1.60
CA ILE A 146 11.02 -5.79 -2.14
C ILE A 146 11.77 -6.85 -2.92
N ARG A 147 12.68 -6.45 -3.83
CA ARG A 147 13.40 -7.40 -4.67
C ARG A 147 14.36 -8.27 -3.88
N MET A 148 15.10 -7.70 -2.93
CA MET A 148 15.98 -8.49 -2.09
C MET A 148 15.23 -9.50 -1.22
N GLU A 149 14.04 -9.16 -0.70
CA GLU A 149 13.24 -10.11 0.09
C GLU A 149 12.65 -11.19 -0.81
N ALA A 150 12.20 -10.85 -2.03
CA ALA A 150 11.75 -11.83 -3.01
C ALA A 150 12.87 -12.80 -3.40
N TYR A 151 14.08 -12.31 -3.68
CA TYR A 151 15.24 -13.17 -3.95
C TYR A 151 15.59 -14.07 -2.76
N ALA A 152 15.49 -13.57 -1.53
CA ALA A 152 15.72 -14.37 -0.34
C ALA A 152 14.71 -15.51 -0.20
N GLN A 153 13.44 -15.23 -0.48
CA GLN A 153 12.36 -16.23 -0.39
C GLN A 153 12.39 -17.26 -1.52
N ILE A 154 12.79 -16.89 -2.73
CA ILE A 154 12.92 -17.82 -3.85
C ILE A 154 14.15 -18.73 -3.71
N GLY A 155 15.07 -18.41 -2.80
CA GLY A 155 16.27 -19.19 -2.55
C GLY A 155 17.50 -18.70 -3.33
N GLU A 156 17.54 -17.42 -3.71
CA GLU A 156 18.65 -16.74 -4.37
C GLU A 156 19.38 -15.77 -3.42
N PRO A 157 20.05 -16.29 -2.36
CA PRO A 157 20.64 -15.45 -1.32
C PRO A 157 21.80 -14.57 -1.82
N LYS A 158 22.43 -14.91 -2.93
CA LYS A 158 23.48 -14.08 -3.52
C LYS A 158 22.91 -12.77 -4.04
N LEU A 159 21.83 -12.84 -4.85
CA LEU A 159 21.15 -11.68 -5.40
C LEU A 159 20.51 -10.84 -4.28
N ALA A 160 19.90 -11.51 -3.29
CA ALA A 160 19.35 -10.83 -2.12
C ALA A 160 20.43 -10.00 -1.37
N ARG A 161 21.64 -10.57 -1.17
CA ARG A 161 22.76 -9.87 -0.52
C ARG A 161 23.29 -8.70 -1.36
N GLU A 162 23.33 -8.83 -2.68
CA GLU A 162 23.74 -7.75 -3.57
C GLU A 162 22.82 -6.54 -3.42
N ASP A 163 21.51 -6.75 -3.47
CA ASP A 163 20.52 -5.69 -3.24
C ASP A 163 20.61 -5.12 -1.81
N ALA A 164 20.80 -5.96 -0.80
CA ALA A 164 20.97 -5.51 0.59
C ALA A 164 22.22 -4.63 0.77
N ARG A 165 23.35 -5.01 0.17
CA ARG A 165 24.57 -4.19 0.19
C ARG A 165 24.36 -2.86 -0.53
N ARG A 166 23.65 -2.88 -1.67
CA ARG A 166 23.33 -1.66 -2.39
C ARG A 166 22.44 -0.75 -1.55
N ALA A 167 21.39 -1.28 -0.91
CA ALA A 167 20.53 -0.55 0.00
C ALA A 167 21.33 0.10 1.15
N LEU A 168 22.22 -0.66 1.81
CA LEU A 168 23.06 -0.16 2.90
C LEU A 168 24.14 0.85 2.44
N SER A 169 24.59 0.79 1.20
CA SER A 169 25.48 1.80 0.64
C SER A 169 24.78 3.16 0.46
N LEU A 170 23.46 3.16 0.28
CA LEU A 170 22.63 4.34 0.12
C LEU A 170 22.12 4.88 1.48
N ASP A 171 21.69 3.99 2.38
CA ASP A 171 21.36 4.34 3.77
C ASP A 171 21.78 3.20 4.72
N ARG A 172 22.80 3.46 5.54
CA ARG A 172 23.30 2.50 6.55
C ARG A 172 22.28 2.14 7.62
N ARG A 173 21.19 2.90 7.75
CA ARG A 173 20.12 2.66 8.71
C ARG A 173 19.00 1.78 8.16
N ASN A 174 19.12 1.25 6.93
CA ASN A 174 18.14 0.32 6.38
C ASN A 174 18.18 -1.00 7.18
N THR A 175 17.23 -1.12 8.12
CA THR A 175 17.13 -2.28 9.00
C THR A 175 16.77 -3.56 8.26
N VAL A 176 15.94 -3.47 7.20
CA VAL A 176 15.54 -4.62 6.38
C VAL A 176 16.76 -5.25 5.71
N ALA A 177 17.61 -4.41 5.14
CA ALA A 177 18.84 -4.87 4.48
C ALA A 177 19.86 -5.42 5.49
N SER A 178 20.02 -4.79 6.68
CA SER A 178 20.88 -5.29 7.74
C SER A 178 20.43 -6.66 8.22
N ASP A 179 19.15 -6.83 8.49
CA ASP A 179 18.56 -8.09 8.95
C ASP A 179 18.71 -9.20 7.90
N LEU A 180 18.61 -8.86 6.62
CA LEU A 180 18.81 -9.82 5.55
C LEU A 180 20.25 -10.33 5.52
N LEU A 181 21.26 -9.46 5.67
CA LEU A 181 22.65 -9.89 5.71
C LEU A 181 22.97 -10.75 6.93
N VAL A 182 22.29 -10.54 8.06
CA VAL A 182 22.40 -11.40 9.24
C VAL A 182 21.76 -12.78 8.99
N ARG A 183 20.61 -12.82 8.33
CA ARG A 183 19.91 -14.08 7.98
C ARG A 183 20.66 -14.91 6.94
N TYR A 184 21.36 -14.26 6.02
CA TYR A 184 22.09 -14.89 4.92
C TYR A 184 23.55 -14.43 4.92
N PRO A 185 24.40 -14.93 5.83
CA PRO A 185 25.81 -14.57 5.93
C PRO A 185 26.59 -15.04 4.69
N GLU A 186 27.75 -14.43 4.45
CA GLU A 186 28.58 -14.68 3.27
C GLU A 186 29.19 -16.08 3.22
N LYS A 187 29.43 -16.68 4.41
CA LYS A 187 29.95 -18.05 4.55
C LYS A 187 28.80 -19.03 4.69
N ILE A 188 28.23 -19.47 3.57
CA ILE A 188 27.51 -20.73 3.53
C ILE A 188 28.54 -21.78 3.07
N GLU A 189 28.97 -22.64 3.98
CA GLU A 189 29.71 -23.85 3.60
C GLU A 189 28.84 -24.64 2.61
N PHE A 190 29.36 -24.87 1.41
CA PHE A 190 28.71 -25.66 0.39
C PHE A 190 28.53 -27.09 0.90
N GLY A 191 27.34 -27.47 1.35
CA GLY A 191 27.08 -28.81 1.85
C GLY A 191 25.67 -29.10 2.32
N SER A 192 24.90 -28.09 2.70
CA SER A 192 23.50 -28.27 3.04
C SER A 192 22.62 -27.46 2.07
N SER A 193 21.77 -28.17 1.34
CA SER A 193 20.69 -27.51 0.61
C SER A 193 19.98 -26.55 1.55
N PRO A 194 19.79 -25.27 1.20
CA PRO A 194 19.01 -24.37 2.03
C PRO A 194 17.64 -25.03 2.20
N THR A 195 17.33 -25.44 3.43
CA THR A 195 15.95 -25.79 3.77
C THR A 195 15.13 -24.63 3.28
N ARG A 196 14.17 -24.89 2.38
CA ARG A 196 13.23 -23.90 1.90
C ARG A 196 12.60 -23.24 3.13
N TYR A 197 13.21 -22.14 3.55
CA TYR A 197 12.60 -21.28 4.55
C TYR A 197 11.37 -20.68 3.88
N ARG A 198 10.20 -21.28 4.15
CA ARG A 198 8.92 -20.58 4.02
C ARG A 198 8.81 -19.75 5.30
N PRO A 199 8.97 -18.44 5.27
CA PRO A 199 8.44 -17.64 6.34
C PRO A 199 6.93 -17.90 6.29
N LYS A 200 6.39 -18.58 7.29
CA LYS A 200 4.99 -18.44 7.64
C LYS A 200 4.82 -16.95 7.81
N GLY A 201 4.03 -16.35 6.92
CA GLY A 201 3.97 -14.93 6.71
C GLY A 201 4.03 -14.13 8.00
N ASP A 202 5.21 -13.68 8.37
CA ASP A 202 5.34 -12.71 9.44
C ASP A 202 5.02 -11.32 8.85
N ILE A 203 3.74 -11.13 8.59
CA ILE A 203 3.12 -9.86 8.20
C ILE A 203 3.58 -8.72 9.11
N ASN A 204 3.91 -9.03 10.40
CA ASN A 204 4.39 -8.04 11.35
C ASN A 204 5.70 -7.37 10.90
N LYS A 205 6.54 -8.07 10.17
CA LYS A 205 7.81 -7.52 9.67
C LYS A 205 7.59 -6.47 8.59
N TYR A 206 6.66 -6.70 7.67
CA TYR A 206 6.28 -5.72 6.63
C TYR A 206 5.47 -4.57 7.22
N ARG A 207 4.71 -4.83 8.28
CA ARG A 207 3.98 -3.83 9.06
C ARG A 207 4.91 -2.80 9.69
N VAL A 208 6.04 -3.22 10.29
CA VAL A 208 7.04 -2.30 10.86
C VAL A 208 7.61 -1.41 9.75
N TRP A 209 7.93 -1.99 8.60
CA TRP A 209 8.43 -1.23 7.46
C TRP A 209 7.39 -0.24 6.91
N ALA A 210 6.15 -0.65 6.74
CA ALA A 210 5.06 0.21 6.30
C ALA A 210 4.81 1.35 7.30
N ASN A 211 4.76 1.05 8.61
CA ASN A 211 4.53 2.03 9.66
C ASN A 211 5.68 3.05 9.79
N THR A 212 6.95 2.66 9.58
CA THR A 212 8.09 3.59 9.63
C THR A 212 8.10 4.58 8.47
N LYS A 213 7.32 4.33 7.40
CA LYS A 213 7.19 5.20 6.23
C LYS A 213 5.88 5.98 6.18
N GLY A 214 5.11 6.00 7.25
CA GLY A 214 3.84 6.72 7.32
C GLY A 214 2.64 5.98 6.75
N PHE A 215 2.82 4.72 6.35
CA PHE A 215 1.71 3.83 6.03
C PHE A 215 1.21 3.20 7.33
N ALA A 216 0.15 3.76 7.91
CA ALA A 216 -0.41 3.29 9.17
C ALA A 216 -1.27 2.02 8.93
N PHE A 217 -0.63 0.88 8.70
CA PHE A 217 -1.32 -0.41 8.63
C PHE A 217 -1.34 -1.08 10.00
N THR A 218 -2.53 -1.27 10.55
CA THR A 218 -2.76 -2.12 11.71
C THR A 218 -3.45 -3.40 11.27
N LEU A 219 -2.68 -4.44 10.96
CA LEU A 219 -3.25 -5.78 10.77
C LEU A 219 -3.73 -6.31 12.12
N LYS A 220 -4.97 -6.87 12.17
CA LYS A 220 -5.40 -7.67 13.31
C LYS A 220 -4.57 -8.96 13.34
N PRO A 221 -4.12 -9.43 14.52
CA PRO A 221 -3.56 -10.77 14.60
C PRO A 221 -4.64 -11.78 14.17
N GLU A 222 -4.26 -12.77 13.35
CA GLU A 222 -5.12 -13.91 13.08
C GLU A 222 -5.45 -14.57 14.43
N GLU A 223 -6.73 -14.66 14.76
CA GLU A 223 -7.19 -15.49 15.87
C GLU A 223 -6.84 -16.92 15.50
N GLY A 224 -5.92 -17.50 16.25
CA GLY A 224 -5.42 -18.85 16.03
C GLY A 224 -6.59 -19.83 16.03
N GLU A 225 -6.68 -20.62 14.97
CA GLU A 225 -7.57 -21.78 14.95
C GLU A 225 -7.27 -22.64 16.16
N GLY A 226 -8.27 -22.70 17.07
CA GLY A 226 -8.20 -23.50 18.27
C GLY A 226 -7.95 -24.95 17.89
N SER A 227 -6.87 -25.49 18.42
CA SER A 227 -6.58 -26.92 18.40
C SER A 227 -7.74 -27.69 19.02
N ALA A 228 -8.58 -28.30 18.18
CA ALA A 228 -9.52 -29.33 18.63
C ALA A 228 -8.71 -30.53 19.10
N SER A 229 -8.55 -30.66 20.39
CA SER A 229 -8.06 -31.89 21.05
C SER A 229 -9.07 -33.01 20.77
N GLN A 230 -8.73 -33.96 19.94
CA GLN A 230 -9.38 -35.23 19.91
C GLN A 230 -8.99 -36.03 21.15
N GLY A 231 -9.90 -36.10 22.12
CA GLY A 231 -9.84 -37.06 23.20
C GLY A 231 -10.23 -38.43 22.63
N SER A 232 -9.31 -39.36 22.80
CA SER A 232 -9.51 -40.80 22.64
C SER A 232 -10.45 -41.35 23.71
N GLN A 233 -11.45 -42.09 23.34
CA GLN A 233 -11.89 -43.32 23.97
C GLN A 233 -12.33 -44.32 22.91
#